data_5cb8dd5530e421e9b41a27a572724c8b
#
_entry.id   5cb8dd5530e421e9b41a27a572724c8b
#
_cell.length_a   1.000
_cell.length_b   1.000
_cell.length_c   1.000
_cell.angle_alpha   90.00
_cell.angle_beta   90.00
_cell.angle_gamma   90.00
#
_symmetry.space_group_name_H-M   'P 1'
#
loop_
_entity.id
_entity.type
_entity.pdbx_description
1 polymer ?
#
loop_
_entity_poly.entity_id
_entity_poly.type
_entity_poly.pdbx_seq_one_letter_code
_entity_poly.pdbx_strand_id
1 'polypeptide(L)'
;MYLITGAAGFVGFHLSLSLLKKQKKVIGVDNISDYYDTKIKFDRLKILRKFPNFNFYKIDLKNKKNIRKKINKYKNKIHVIAHFAGQAGVRYSILNPITYIENNIISYVNLLEFFKDTKKFKLVIYASSSSIYGEKGSKRSVSSVPQTNPISVYSASKLSMELISKVYSHLYKINTIGVRFFTVYGPWGRPDMFYLKFLRGIKLNKNTNIYNYGRHYRSFTYIDDVILNLFKIINKFKTRSKKISDVF
;
A
#
# COMPACT_ATOMS: atom_id res chain seq x y z
N MET A 1 -11.81 -8.24 -12.33
CA MET A 1 -11.85 -8.30 -10.86
C MET A 1 -10.55 -7.76 -10.31
N TYR A 2 -10.63 -7.04 -9.21
CA TYR A 2 -9.49 -6.42 -8.52
C TYR A 2 -9.25 -7.10 -7.19
N LEU A 3 -7.99 -7.32 -6.82
CA LEU A 3 -7.59 -7.70 -5.47
C LEU A 3 -6.90 -6.51 -4.81
N ILE A 4 -7.45 -6.05 -3.70
CA ILE A 4 -6.88 -4.96 -2.90
C ILE A 4 -6.43 -5.54 -1.57
N THR A 5 -5.13 -5.58 -1.34
CA THR A 5 -4.60 -5.93 -0.02
C THR A 5 -4.37 -4.65 0.79
N GLY A 6 -4.54 -4.73 2.11
CA GLY A 6 -4.63 -3.53 2.94
C GLY A 6 -5.96 -2.78 2.72
N ALA A 7 -7.03 -3.51 2.38
CA ALA A 7 -8.33 -2.92 2.03
C ALA A 7 -9.00 -2.16 3.17
N ALA A 8 -8.70 -2.48 4.42
CA ALA A 8 -9.13 -1.73 5.60
C ALA A 8 -8.16 -0.58 5.98
N GLY A 9 -7.01 -0.48 5.27
CA GLY A 9 -6.06 0.62 5.39
C GLY A 9 -6.54 1.88 4.68
N PHE A 10 -5.82 3.00 4.82
CA PHE A 10 -6.22 4.30 4.29
C PHE A 10 -6.34 4.31 2.77
N VAL A 11 -5.24 4.05 2.05
CA VAL A 11 -5.23 4.07 0.58
C VAL A 11 -6.06 2.92 -0.01
N GLY A 12 -5.96 1.72 0.59
CA GLY A 12 -6.72 0.54 0.15
C GLY A 12 -8.22 0.73 0.26
N PHE A 13 -8.70 1.38 1.33
CA PHE A 13 -10.10 1.74 1.49
C PHE A 13 -10.59 2.66 0.37
N HIS A 14 -9.89 3.77 0.13
CA HIS A 14 -10.30 4.75 -0.88
C HIS A 14 -10.25 4.17 -2.30
N LEU A 15 -9.24 3.38 -2.65
CA LEU A 15 -9.20 2.71 -3.95
C LEU A 15 -10.35 1.70 -4.09
N SER A 16 -10.61 0.90 -3.04
CA SER A 16 -11.73 -0.05 -3.04
C SER A 16 -13.06 0.66 -3.23
N LEU A 17 -13.32 1.72 -2.46
CA LEU A 17 -14.55 2.51 -2.54
C LEU A 17 -14.75 3.10 -3.94
N SER A 18 -13.70 3.68 -4.51
CA SER A 18 -13.76 4.29 -5.83
C SER A 18 -13.99 3.25 -6.94
N LEU A 19 -13.40 2.05 -6.84
CA LEU A 19 -13.66 0.94 -7.76
C LEU A 19 -15.12 0.44 -7.65
N LEU A 20 -15.63 0.31 -6.42
CA LEU A 20 -16.98 -0.16 -6.14
C LEU A 20 -18.05 0.81 -6.66
N LYS A 21 -17.84 2.13 -6.47
CA LYS A 21 -18.69 3.18 -7.07
C LYS A 21 -18.73 3.10 -8.61
N LYS A 22 -17.66 2.60 -9.23
CA LYS A 22 -17.58 2.31 -10.68
C LYS A 22 -18.04 0.88 -11.03
N GLN A 23 -18.80 0.24 -10.15
CA GLN A 23 -19.38 -1.11 -10.33
C GLN A 23 -18.35 -2.20 -10.62
N LYS A 24 -17.08 -2.02 -10.21
CA LYS A 24 -16.04 -3.05 -10.37
C LYS A 24 -16.13 -4.07 -9.24
N LYS A 25 -15.86 -5.35 -9.54
CA LYS A 25 -15.77 -6.43 -8.53
C LYS A 25 -14.44 -6.33 -7.78
N VAL A 26 -14.51 -6.21 -6.45
CA VAL A 26 -13.34 -6.04 -5.57
C VAL A 26 -13.29 -7.15 -4.52
N ILE A 27 -12.14 -7.79 -4.44
CA ILE A 27 -11.76 -8.65 -3.31
C ILE A 27 -10.84 -7.83 -2.40
N GLY A 28 -11.30 -7.55 -1.19
CA GLY A 28 -10.50 -6.89 -0.16
C GLY A 28 -9.85 -7.90 0.77
N VAL A 29 -8.58 -7.72 1.05
CA VAL A 29 -7.80 -8.51 2.01
C VAL A 29 -7.11 -7.58 3.00
N ASP A 30 -7.20 -7.91 4.29
CA ASP A 30 -6.50 -7.21 5.38
C ASP A 30 -6.36 -8.16 6.57
N ASN A 31 -5.31 -8.03 7.37
CA ASN A 31 -5.17 -8.80 8.60
C ASN A 31 -5.81 -8.13 9.82
N ILE A 32 -6.22 -6.85 9.66
CA ILE A 32 -6.77 -6.01 10.73
C ILE A 32 -5.77 -5.89 11.90
N SER A 33 -4.49 -5.57 11.57
CA SER A 33 -3.48 -5.38 12.62
C SER A 33 -3.88 -4.26 13.59
N ASP A 34 -3.44 -4.37 14.82
CA ASP A 34 -3.69 -3.46 15.95
C ASP A 34 -2.64 -2.34 16.08
N TYR A 35 -1.84 -2.13 15.05
CA TYR A 35 -0.82 -1.07 15.02
C TYR A 35 -1.38 0.33 15.37
N TYR A 36 -2.64 0.55 15.06
CA TYR A 36 -3.46 1.67 15.52
C TYR A 36 -4.89 1.20 15.77
N ASP A 37 -5.72 2.03 16.41
CA ASP A 37 -7.11 1.70 16.74
C ASP A 37 -7.83 1.02 15.58
N THR A 38 -8.23 -0.23 15.80
CA THR A 38 -8.89 -1.07 14.79
C THR A 38 -10.30 -0.61 14.46
N LYS A 39 -10.93 0.20 15.31
CA LYS A 39 -12.28 0.73 15.09
C LYS A 39 -12.39 1.43 13.73
N ILE A 40 -11.41 2.27 13.38
CA ILE A 40 -11.41 2.96 12.08
C ILE A 40 -11.33 1.97 10.89
N LYS A 41 -10.66 0.81 11.07
CA LYS A 41 -10.60 -0.24 10.04
C LYS A 41 -11.96 -0.91 9.85
N PHE A 42 -12.65 -1.21 10.94
CA PHE A 42 -14.01 -1.77 10.89
C PHE A 42 -15.01 -0.79 10.30
N ASP A 43 -14.93 0.50 10.64
CA ASP A 43 -15.81 1.54 10.09
C ASP A 43 -15.62 1.68 8.57
N ARG A 44 -14.38 1.66 8.07
CA ARG A 44 -14.09 1.61 6.63
C ARG A 44 -14.71 0.36 5.97
N LEU A 45 -14.55 -0.81 6.59
CA LEU A 45 -15.12 -2.06 6.08
C LEU A 45 -16.65 -2.04 6.09
N LYS A 46 -17.29 -1.42 7.09
CA LYS A 46 -18.74 -1.23 7.15
C LYS A 46 -19.24 -0.46 5.93
N ILE A 47 -18.51 0.57 5.49
CA ILE A 47 -18.82 1.33 4.27
C ILE A 47 -18.68 0.45 3.03
N LEU A 48 -17.56 -0.27 2.89
CA LEU A 48 -17.29 -1.10 1.71
C LEU A 48 -18.29 -2.26 1.57
N ARG A 49 -18.72 -2.85 2.69
CA ARG A 49 -19.68 -3.98 2.71
C ARG A 49 -21.09 -3.60 2.26
N LYS A 50 -21.41 -2.31 2.14
CA LYS A 50 -22.69 -1.86 1.54
C LYS A 50 -22.77 -2.14 0.04
N PHE A 51 -21.65 -2.43 -0.61
CA PHE A 51 -21.59 -2.71 -2.04
C PHE A 51 -21.66 -4.24 -2.31
N PRO A 52 -22.62 -4.74 -3.10
CA PRO A 52 -22.80 -6.18 -3.34
C PRO A 52 -21.64 -6.82 -4.12
N ASN A 53 -20.83 -6.00 -4.81
CA ASN A 53 -19.66 -6.43 -5.56
C ASN A 53 -18.35 -6.39 -4.76
N PHE A 54 -18.43 -6.25 -3.41
CA PHE A 54 -17.30 -6.31 -2.49
C PHE A 54 -17.30 -7.61 -1.68
N ASN A 55 -16.19 -8.32 -1.68
CA ASN A 55 -15.95 -9.45 -0.80
C ASN A 55 -14.70 -9.18 0.04
N PHE A 56 -14.80 -9.33 1.36
CA PHE A 56 -13.70 -9.14 2.30
C PHE A 56 -13.25 -10.45 2.92
N TYR A 57 -11.93 -10.61 3.01
CA TYR A 57 -11.30 -11.73 3.68
C TYR A 57 -10.24 -11.23 4.67
N LYS A 58 -10.42 -11.57 5.96
CA LYS A 58 -9.37 -11.38 6.96
C LYS A 58 -8.28 -12.42 6.73
N ILE A 59 -7.14 -11.98 6.20
CA ILE A 59 -5.99 -12.82 5.85
C ILE A 59 -4.72 -12.11 6.27
N ASP A 60 -3.84 -12.83 6.98
CA ASP A 60 -2.44 -12.46 7.12
C ASP A 60 -1.67 -13.03 5.93
N LEU A 61 -1.08 -12.14 5.11
CA LEU A 61 -0.34 -12.52 3.91
C LEU A 61 1.01 -13.21 4.22
N LYS A 62 1.47 -13.19 5.47
CA LYS A 62 2.61 -14.00 5.90
C LYS A 62 2.32 -15.49 5.79
N ASN A 63 1.05 -15.88 5.85
CA ASN A 63 0.63 -17.27 5.80
C ASN A 63 0.14 -17.66 4.40
N LYS A 64 1.01 -18.34 3.64
CA LYS A 64 0.71 -18.86 2.29
C LYS A 64 -0.52 -19.77 2.24
N LYS A 65 -0.73 -20.61 3.27
CA LYS A 65 -1.88 -21.54 3.32
C LYS A 65 -3.20 -20.79 3.36
N ASN A 66 -3.28 -19.67 4.12
CA ASN A 66 -4.47 -18.84 4.22
C ASN A 66 -4.81 -18.12 2.91
N ILE A 67 -3.79 -17.66 2.18
CA ILE A 67 -3.98 -17.07 0.84
C ILE A 67 -4.64 -18.12 -0.08
N ARG A 68 -4.05 -19.31 -0.17
CA ARG A 68 -4.59 -20.41 -1.00
C ARG A 68 -6.01 -20.76 -0.61
N LYS A 69 -6.27 -21.04 0.67
CA LYS A 69 -7.58 -21.46 1.18
C LYS A 69 -8.70 -20.48 0.82
N LYS A 70 -8.46 -19.18 0.91
CA LYS A 70 -9.50 -18.14 0.79
C LYS A 70 -9.58 -17.49 -0.58
N ILE A 71 -8.46 -17.37 -1.30
CA ILE A 71 -8.38 -16.60 -2.55
C ILE A 71 -8.29 -17.46 -3.79
N ASN A 72 -7.95 -18.76 -3.69
CA ASN A 72 -7.72 -19.64 -4.84
C ASN A 72 -8.89 -19.65 -5.85
N LYS A 73 -10.14 -19.65 -5.38
CA LYS A 73 -11.33 -19.61 -6.24
C LYS A 73 -11.46 -18.37 -7.12
N TYR A 74 -10.69 -17.31 -6.81
CA TYR A 74 -10.66 -16.06 -7.57
C TYR A 74 -9.37 -15.90 -8.38
N LYS A 75 -8.37 -16.77 -8.22
CA LYS A 75 -7.03 -16.65 -8.80
C LYS A 75 -7.09 -16.30 -10.28
N ASN A 76 -7.85 -17.06 -11.06
CA ASN A 76 -7.99 -16.87 -12.51
C ASN A 76 -8.98 -15.76 -12.94
N LYS A 77 -9.65 -15.11 -11.97
CA LYS A 77 -10.59 -14.01 -12.21
C LYS A 77 -9.98 -12.64 -11.86
N ILE A 78 -8.88 -12.63 -11.11
CA ILE A 78 -8.18 -11.40 -10.72
C ILE A 78 -7.26 -10.99 -11.87
N HIS A 79 -7.42 -9.74 -12.32
CA HIS A 79 -6.61 -9.16 -13.39
C HIS A 79 -5.63 -8.11 -12.88
N VAL A 80 -5.98 -7.42 -11.79
CA VAL A 80 -5.15 -6.36 -11.19
C VAL A 80 -5.08 -6.59 -9.68
N ILE A 81 -3.89 -6.51 -9.13
CA ILE A 81 -3.63 -6.48 -7.69
C ILE A 81 -3.13 -5.08 -7.34
N ALA A 82 -3.75 -4.47 -6.32
CA ALA A 82 -3.19 -3.31 -5.63
C ALA A 82 -2.75 -3.75 -4.23
N HIS A 83 -1.43 -3.86 -4.05
CA HIS A 83 -0.84 -4.34 -2.82
C HIS A 83 -0.45 -3.16 -1.92
N PHE A 84 -1.35 -2.82 -1.00
CA PHE A 84 -1.16 -1.76 0.00
C PHE A 84 -1.09 -2.31 1.43
N ALA A 85 -1.22 -3.63 1.60
CA ALA A 85 -0.90 -4.28 2.86
C ALA A 85 0.59 -4.13 3.17
N GLY A 86 0.90 -3.85 4.42
CA GLY A 86 2.26 -3.72 4.91
C GLY A 86 2.31 -2.89 6.18
N GLN A 87 3.41 -3.04 6.91
CA GLN A 87 3.68 -2.24 8.09
C GLN A 87 4.29 -0.90 7.65
N ALA A 88 3.70 0.18 8.13
CA ALA A 88 4.17 1.55 7.89
C ALA A 88 4.72 2.16 9.18
N GLY A 89 5.45 3.29 9.05
CA GLY A 89 6.01 4.03 10.17
C GLY A 89 7.52 3.85 10.31
N VAL A 90 8.29 4.89 9.96
CA VAL A 90 9.77 4.87 9.99
C VAL A 90 10.28 4.61 11.41
N ARG A 91 9.75 5.33 12.42
CA ARG A 91 10.21 5.20 13.81
C ARG A 91 9.91 3.83 14.42
N TYR A 92 8.72 3.30 14.16
CA TYR A 92 8.35 1.98 14.66
C TYR A 92 9.27 0.89 14.09
N SER A 93 9.85 1.10 12.90
CA SER A 93 10.79 0.15 12.30
C SER A 93 12.14 0.06 13.01
N ILE A 94 12.49 1.06 13.80
CA ILE A 94 13.72 1.05 14.61
C ILE A 94 13.52 0.10 15.81
N LEU A 95 12.33 0.13 16.42
CA LEU A 95 12.01 -0.68 17.60
C LEU A 95 11.59 -2.10 17.25
N ASN A 96 10.97 -2.30 16.08
CA ASN A 96 10.38 -3.56 15.66
C ASN A 96 10.78 -3.94 14.22
N PRO A 97 12.08 -4.14 13.91
CA PRO A 97 12.57 -4.33 12.53
C PRO A 97 12.01 -5.59 11.87
N ILE A 98 11.91 -6.70 12.59
CA ILE A 98 11.43 -7.99 12.07
C ILE A 98 10.01 -7.87 11.51
N THR A 99 9.16 -7.11 12.17
CA THR A 99 7.79 -6.85 11.72
C THR A 99 7.72 -6.30 10.28
N TYR A 100 8.72 -5.50 9.87
CA TYR A 100 8.78 -4.95 8.52
C TYR A 100 9.27 -5.96 7.48
N ILE A 101 10.22 -6.82 7.85
CA ILE A 101 10.63 -7.93 6.97
C ILE A 101 9.45 -8.86 6.70
N GLU A 102 8.75 -9.26 7.74
CA GLU A 102 7.60 -10.15 7.63
C GLU A 102 6.42 -9.54 6.86
N ASN A 103 5.98 -8.35 7.27
CA ASN A 103 4.77 -7.74 6.72
C ASN A 103 4.98 -7.06 5.37
N ASN A 104 6.20 -6.62 5.02
CA ASN A 104 6.43 -5.94 3.75
C ASN A 104 7.09 -6.89 2.74
N ILE A 105 8.12 -7.64 3.12
CA ILE A 105 8.88 -8.48 2.20
C ILE A 105 8.23 -9.86 2.06
N ILE A 106 8.12 -10.62 3.15
CA ILE A 106 7.60 -12.00 3.12
C ILE A 106 6.16 -12.01 2.59
N SER A 107 5.31 -11.12 3.08
CA SER A 107 3.92 -11.00 2.61
C SER A 107 3.82 -10.68 1.12
N TYR A 108 4.70 -9.82 0.61
CA TYR A 108 4.72 -9.47 -0.81
C TYR A 108 5.19 -10.63 -1.68
N VAL A 109 6.28 -11.29 -1.28
CA VAL A 109 6.77 -12.49 -1.99
C VAL A 109 5.71 -13.59 -1.99
N ASN A 110 5.04 -13.86 -0.87
CA ASN A 110 3.96 -14.84 -0.80
C ASN A 110 2.81 -14.53 -1.77
N LEU A 111 2.48 -13.26 -1.94
CA LEU A 111 1.47 -12.81 -2.88
C LEU A 111 1.91 -13.03 -4.33
N LEU A 112 3.14 -12.64 -4.68
CA LEU A 112 3.70 -12.84 -6.02
C LEU A 112 3.81 -14.33 -6.36
N GLU A 113 4.32 -15.16 -5.44
CA GLU A 113 4.40 -16.62 -5.60
C GLU A 113 3.05 -17.26 -5.85
N PHE A 114 1.99 -16.77 -5.20
CA PHE A 114 0.65 -17.29 -5.43
C PHE A 114 0.13 -16.99 -6.84
N PHE A 115 0.50 -15.85 -7.42
CA PHE A 115 -0.02 -15.39 -8.71
C PHE A 115 0.93 -15.60 -9.90
N LYS A 116 2.20 -15.95 -9.71
CA LYS A 116 3.23 -15.98 -10.78
C LYS A 116 2.83 -16.78 -12.02
N ASP A 117 2.11 -17.88 -11.85
CA ASP A 117 1.69 -18.77 -12.94
C ASP A 117 0.31 -18.44 -13.50
N THR A 118 -0.28 -17.30 -13.15
CA THR A 118 -1.63 -16.95 -13.54
C THR A 118 -1.67 -16.22 -14.88
N LYS A 119 -2.10 -16.89 -15.95
CA LYS A 119 -2.13 -16.34 -17.32
C LYS A 119 -2.97 -15.08 -17.50
N LYS A 120 -4.07 -14.94 -16.74
CA LYS A 120 -5.00 -13.78 -16.83
C LYS A 120 -4.56 -12.57 -16.01
N PHE A 121 -3.55 -12.74 -15.21
CA PHE A 121 -3.02 -11.68 -14.36
C PHE A 121 -2.24 -10.65 -15.19
N LYS A 122 -2.54 -9.36 -15.01
CA LYS A 122 -2.05 -8.31 -15.90
C LYS A 122 -1.15 -7.30 -15.21
N LEU A 123 -1.39 -7.02 -13.92
CA LEU A 123 -0.71 -5.91 -13.24
C LEU A 123 -0.71 -6.06 -11.73
N VAL A 124 0.46 -5.87 -11.12
CA VAL A 124 0.62 -5.57 -9.69
C VAL A 124 0.98 -4.10 -9.53
N ILE A 125 0.18 -3.36 -8.78
CA ILE A 125 0.59 -2.06 -8.23
C ILE A 125 0.90 -2.27 -6.77
N TYR A 126 2.03 -1.77 -6.27
CA TYR A 126 2.41 -1.92 -4.87
C TYR A 126 2.86 -0.60 -4.26
N ALA A 127 2.62 -0.47 -2.94
CA ALA A 127 3.03 0.70 -2.18
C ALA A 127 4.53 0.65 -1.89
N SER A 128 5.30 1.48 -2.58
CA SER A 128 6.63 1.93 -2.16
C SER A 128 6.50 3.21 -1.31
N SER A 129 7.57 3.92 -1.08
CA SER A 129 7.59 5.09 -0.20
C SER A 129 8.68 6.08 -0.59
N SER A 130 8.41 7.37 -0.44
CA SER A 130 9.42 8.41 -0.57
C SER A 130 10.54 8.31 0.48
N SER A 131 10.34 7.54 1.56
CA SER A 131 11.37 7.31 2.58
C SER A 131 12.63 6.60 2.06
N ILE A 132 12.54 5.94 0.89
CA ILE A 132 13.71 5.32 0.23
C ILE A 132 14.76 6.34 -0.23
N TYR A 133 14.38 7.60 -0.38
CA TYR A 133 15.31 8.67 -0.75
C TYR A 133 16.17 9.18 0.43
N GLY A 134 15.89 8.73 1.65
CA GLY A 134 16.55 9.22 2.87
C GLY A 134 16.29 10.71 3.13
N GLU A 135 17.25 11.38 3.71
CA GLU A 135 17.13 12.81 4.06
C GLU A 135 16.98 13.73 2.84
N LYS A 136 17.58 13.35 1.71
CA LYS A 136 17.52 14.16 0.47
C LYS A 136 16.12 14.20 -0.14
N GLY A 137 15.28 13.18 0.12
CA GLY A 137 13.93 13.09 -0.42
C GLY A 137 12.93 14.10 0.11
N SER A 138 13.23 14.76 1.23
CA SER A 138 12.33 15.77 1.83
C SER A 138 12.31 17.10 1.06
N LYS A 139 13.31 17.36 0.21
CA LYS A 139 13.54 18.66 -0.44
C LYS A 139 13.38 18.68 -1.96
N ARG A 140 13.08 17.53 -2.61
CA ARG A 140 13.11 17.44 -4.08
C ARG A 140 11.88 16.72 -4.67
N SER A 141 11.51 17.15 -5.86
CA SER A 141 10.56 16.43 -6.72
C SER A 141 11.11 15.06 -7.13
N VAL A 142 10.24 14.08 -7.28
CA VAL A 142 10.59 12.67 -7.60
C VAL A 142 11.42 12.54 -8.87
N SER A 143 11.16 13.37 -9.86
CA SER A 143 11.87 13.35 -11.16
C SER A 143 13.36 13.72 -11.08
N SER A 144 13.79 14.36 -9.99
CA SER A 144 15.16 14.85 -9.82
C SER A 144 16.02 14.04 -8.83
N VAL A 145 15.51 12.94 -8.27
CA VAL A 145 16.24 12.13 -7.27
C VAL A 145 16.56 10.73 -7.82
N PRO A 146 17.69 10.55 -8.50
CA PRO A 146 18.05 9.28 -9.10
C PRO A 146 18.54 8.23 -8.08
N GLN A 147 19.03 8.62 -6.92
CA GLN A 147 19.64 7.72 -5.94
C GLN A 147 18.71 7.44 -4.76
N THR A 148 18.59 6.17 -4.42
CA THR A 148 17.92 5.70 -3.21
C THR A 148 18.95 5.58 -2.08
N ASN A 149 18.60 6.07 -0.89
CA ASN A 149 19.42 5.99 0.31
C ASN A 149 18.54 5.65 1.52
N PRO A 150 18.09 4.39 1.67
CA PRO A 150 17.24 3.99 2.78
C PRO A 150 17.99 4.07 4.11
N ILE A 151 17.46 4.84 5.05
CA ILE A 151 18.05 5.06 6.38
C ILE A 151 17.22 4.41 7.51
N SER A 152 16.29 3.53 7.19
CA SER A 152 15.48 2.78 8.14
C SER A 152 15.10 1.43 7.59
N VAL A 153 14.78 0.46 8.46
CA VAL A 153 14.30 -0.87 8.04
C VAL A 153 13.00 -0.76 7.23
N TYR A 154 12.13 0.20 7.56
CA TYR A 154 10.96 0.50 6.73
C TYR A 154 11.33 0.88 5.30
N SER A 155 12.23 1.86 5.12
CA SER A 155 12.65 2.29 3.78
C SER A 155 13.39 1.19 3.03
N ALA A 156 14.25 0.44 3.72
CA ALA A 156 14.93 -0.73 3.15
C ALA A 156 13.93 -1.80 2.69
N SER A 157 12.89 -2.10 3.50
CA SER A 157 11.85 -3.06 3.12
C SER A 157 11.07 -2.61 1.88
N LYS A 158 10.81 -1.31 1.72
CA LYS A 158 10.13 -0.77 0.54
C LYS A 158 11.01 -0.82 -0.70
N LEU A 159 12.29 -0.50 -0.59
CA LEU A 159 13.26 -0.67 -1.69
C LEU A 159 13.42 -2.15 -2.08
N SER A 160 13.45 -3.07 -1.11
CA SER A 160 13.48 -4.51 -1.38
C SER A 160 12.27 -4.97 -2.20
N MET A 161 11.07 -4.44 -1.92
CA MET A 161 9.88 -4.73 -2.75
C MET A 161 10.06 -4.26 -4.20
N GLU A 162 10.71 -3.11 -4.44
CA GLU A 162 10.99 -2.62 -5.79
C GLU A 162 11.96 -3.57 -6.54
N LEU A 163 13.03 -4.01 -5.87
CA LEU A 163 14.00 -4.96 -6.44
C LEU A 163 13.36 -6.33 -6.71
N ILE A 164 12.60 -6.87 -5.76
CA ILE A 164 11.85 -8.12 -5.92
C ILE A 164 10.88 -8.02 -7.10
N SER A 165 10.19 -6.89 -7.24
CA SER A 165 9.27 -6.65 -8.36
C SER A 165 9.97 -6.74 -9.72
N LYS A 166 11.18 -6.16 -9.84
CA LYS A 166 12.00 -6.27 -11.07
C LYS A 166 12.35 -7.72 -11.38
N VAL A 167 12.76 -8.50 -10.38
CA VAL A 167 13.08 -9.92 -10.55
C VAL A 167 11.85 -10.72 -11.01
N TYR A 168 10.69 -10.55 -10.35
CA TYR A 168 9.47 -11.25 -10.76
C TYR A 168 8.94 -10.82 -12.13
N SER A 169 9.11 -9.55 -12.48
CA SER A 169 8.78 -9.07 -13.83
C SER A 169 9.69 -9.71 -14.88
N HIS A 170 10.98 -9.85 -14.59
CA HIS A 170 11.93 -10.50 -15.49
C HIS A 170 11.64 -11.98 -15.66
N LEU A 171 11.53 -12.74 -14.57
CA LEU A 171 11.38 -14.20 -14.59
C LEU A 171 9.99 -14.66 -15.03
N TYR A 172 8.94 -14.07 -14.47
CA TYR A 172 7.57 -14.54 -14.64
C TYR A 172 6.71 -13.65 -15.53
N LYS A 173 7.32 -12.60 -16.09
CA LYS A 173 6.66 -11.69 -17.03
C LYS A 173 5.42 -10.97 -16.42
N ILE A 174 5.43 -10.74 -15.12
CA ILE A 174 4.41 -10.00 -14.40
C ILE A 174 4.67 -8.49 -14.58
N ASN A 175 3.66 -7.73 -14.99
CA ASN A 175 3.76 -6.27 -14.96
C ASN A 175 3.67 -5.77 -13.52
N THR A 176 4.67 -5.00 -13.10
CA THR A 176 4.74 -4.46 -11.73
C THR A 176 4.94 -2.95 -11.76
N ILE A 177 4.22 -2.23 -10.93
CA ILE A 177 4.37 -0.78 -10.78
C ILE A 177 4.44 -0.43 -9.30
N GLY A 178 5.59 0.10 -8.89
CA GLY A 178 5.79 0.69 -7.58
C GLY A 178 5.28 2.13 -7.54
N VAL A 179 4.59 2.52 -6.48
CA VAL A 179 4.20 3.91 -6.24
C VAL A 179 4.87 4.38 -4.96
N ARG A 180 5.77 5.35 -5.08
CA ARG A 180 6.50 5.96 -3.98
C ARG A 180 5.66 7.05 -3.33
N PHE A 181 4.76 6.64 -2.44
CA PHE A 181 3.92 7.59 -1.73
C PHE A 181 4.73 8.55 -0.86
N PHE A 182 4.43 9.83 -0.97
CA PHE A 182 4.77 10.85 -0.01
C PHE A 182 3.77 10.84 1.16
N THR A 183 3.59 11.96 1.85
CA THR A 183 2.64 12.02 2.96
C THR A 183 1.22 12.17 2.42
N VAL A 184 0.50 11.07 2.32
CA VAL A 184 -0.90 11.09 1.90
C VAL A 184 -1.78 11.55 3.06
N TYR A 185 -2.69 12.49 2.80
CA TYR A 185 -3.63 13.02 3.77
C TYR A 185 -5.06 13.08 3.23
N GLY A 186 -6.04 13.26 4.10
CA GLY A 186 -7.45 13.38 3.75
C GLY A 186 -8.38 12.62 4.68
N PRO A 187 -9.68 12.57 4.37
CA PRO A 187 -10.69 11.85 5.14
C PRO A 187 -10.30 10.39 5.35
N TRP A 188 -10.66 9.83 6.51
CA TRP A 188 -10.28 8.46 6.85
C TRP A 188 -8.77 8.22 6.92
N GLY A 189 -7.95 9.26 7.13
CA GLY A 189 -6.51 9.16 7.28
C GLY A 189 -6.11 8.23 8.43
N ARG A 190 -4.83 7.85 8.46
CA ARG A 190 -4.28 7.01 9.53
C ARG A 190 -4.10 7.82 10.82
N PRO A 191 -4.63 7.40 11.96
CA PRO A 191 -4.60 8.16 13.21
C PRO A 191 -3.19 8.30 13.82
N ASP A 192 -2.25 7.45 13.39
CA ASP A 192 -0.84 7.49 13.81
C ASP A 192 0.00 8.56 13.08
N MET A 193 -0.54 9.20 12.04
CA MET A 193 0.13 10.28 11.32
C MET A 193 0.23 11.55 12.18
N PHE A 194 1.38 12.23 12.10
CA PHE A 194 1.67 13.39 12.94
C PHE A 194 0.58 14.48 12.89
N TYR A 195 0.12 14.85 11.70
CA TYR A 195 -0.89 15.91 11.56
C TYR A 195 -2.23 15.53 12.23
N LEU A 196 -2.65 14.26 12.21
CA LEU A 196 -3.87 13.83 12.91
C LEU A 196 -3.66 13.75 14.42
N LYS A 197 -2.48 13.30 14.88
CA LYS A 197 -2.13 13.35 16.31
C LYS A 197 -2.11 14.78 16.83
N PHE A 198 -1.54 15.70 16.06
CA PHE A 198 -1.46 17.13 16.41
C PHE A 198 -2.85 17.76 16.51
N LEU A 199 -3.68 17.60 15.46
CA LEU A 199 -5.07 18.08 15.48
C LEU A 199 -5.90 17.49 16.62
N ARG A 200 -5.72 16.19 16.91
CA ARG A 200 -6.39 15.56 18.05
C ARG A 200 -5.86 16.10 19.39
N GLY A 201 -4.59 16.38 19.49
CA GLY A 201 -3.98 17.02 20.67
C GLY A 201 -4.62 18.37 20.95
N ILE A 202 -4.71 19.23 19.94
CA ILE A 202 -5.38 20.53 20.05
C ILE A 202 -6.82 20.35 20.50
N LYS A 203 -7.60 19.49 19.82
CA LYS A 203 -9.02 19.27 20.15
C LYS A 203 -9.24 18.77 21.58
N LEU A 204 -8.32 17.97 22.11
CA LEU A 204 -8.44 17.37 23.44
C LEU A 204 -7.63 18.12 24.51
N ASN A 205 -7.08 19.28 24.17
CA ASN A 205 -6.18 20.06 25.02
C ASN A 205 -5.03 19.21 25.62
N LYS A 206 -4.41 18.35 24.79
CA LYS A 206 -3.31 17.45 25.16
C LYS A 206 -2.02 17.84 24.45
N ASN A 207 -0.91 17.72 25.16
CA ASN A 207 0.41 17.95 24.60
C ASN A 207 0.71 16.97 23.47
N THR A 208 1.32 17.48 22.40
CA THR A 208 1.80 16.69 21.27
C THR A 208 3.30 16.93 21.09
N ASN A 209 4.07 15.85 21.10
CA ASN A 209 5.52 15.96 20.92
C ASN A 209 5.85 16.43 19.49
N ILE A 210 6.53 17.57 19.41
CA ILE A 210 7.11 18.11 18.18
C ILE A 210 8.58 17.73 18.16
N TYR A 211 9.01 16.99 17.15
CA TYR A 211 10.38 16.53 17.02
C TYR A 211 11.21 17.50 16.18
N ASN A 212 12.54 17.49 16.39
CA ASN A 212 13.50 18.34 15.68
C ASN A 212 13.06 19.83 15.67
N TYR A 213 12.56 20.32 16.80
CA TYR A 213 12.11 21.71 16.97
C TYR A 213 11.11 22.18 15.88
N GLY A 214 10.33 21.26 15.32
CA GLY A 214 9.40 21.53 14.22
C GLY A 214 10.05 21.74 12.85
N ARG A 215 11.36 21.63 12.73
CA ARG A 215 12.11 21.84 11.47
C ARG A 215 12.00 20.63 10.55
N HIS A 216 10.78 20.34 10.08
CA HIS A 216 10.49 19.26 9.14
C HIS A 216 9.69 19.77 7.95
N TYR A 217 10.17 19.43 6.77
CA TYR A 217 9.43 19.65 5.52
C TYR A 217 8.89 18.32 5.01
N ARG A 218 7.66 18.30 4.52
CA ARG A 218 7.02 17.12 3.92
C ARG A 218 6.20 17.56 2.71
N SER A 219 6.29 16.77 1.64
CA SER A 219 5.35 16.89 0.53
C SER A 219 4.07 16.15 0.89
N PHE A 220 2.94 16.84 0.81
CA PHE A 220 1.62 16.29 1.09
C PHE A 220 0.88 16.03 -0.22
N THR A 221 0.20 14.89 -0.31
CA THR A 221 -0.65 14.54 -1.45
C THR A 221 -2.04 14.21 -0.95
N TYR A 222 -3.07 14.89 -1.47
CA TYR A 222 -4.45 14.61 -1.09
C TYR A 222 -4.90 13.24 -1.58
N ILE A 223 -5.71 12.55 -0.80
CA ILE A 223 -6.09 11.16 -1.09
C ILE A 223 -6.80 11.01 -2.44
N ASP A 224 -7.66 11.95 -2.82
CA ASP A 224 -8.38 11.84 -4.08
C ASP A 224 -7.44 11.98 -5.28
N ASP A 225 -6.39 12.79 -5.19
CA ASP A 225 -5.34 12.89 -6.22
C ASP A 225 -4.56 11.57 -6.33
N VAL A 226 -4.25 10.94 -5.20
CA VAL A 226 -3.64 9.61 -5.18
C VAL A 226 -4.53 8.61 -5.92
N ILE A 227 -5.83 8.58 -5.60
CA ILE A 227 -6.76 7.63 -6.22
C ILE A 227 -6.92 7.92 -7.72
N LEU A 228 -7.03 9.17 -8.12
CA LEU A 228 -7.08 9.57 -9.54
C LEU A 228 -5.86 9.06 -10.31
N ASN A 229 -4.66 9.26 -9.76
CA ASN A 229 -3.42 8.83 -10.41
C ASN A 229 -3.28 7.30 -10.42
N LEU A 230 -3.70 6.59 -9.36
CA LEU A 230 -3.77 5.12 -9.38
C LEU A 230 -4.70 4.61 -10.48
N PHE A 231 -5.85 5.26 -10.73
CA PHE A 231 -6.71 4.92 -11.86
C PHE A 231 -6.05 5.15 -13.21
N LYS A 232 -5.35 6.27 -13.39
CA LYS A 232 -4.59 6.55 -14.63
C LYS A 232 -3.55 5.46 -14.88
N ILE A 233 -2.80 5.07 -13.85
CA ILE A 233 -1.82 3.99 -13.90
C ILE A 233 -2.50 2.65 -14.27
N ILE A 234 -3.56 2.27 -13.57
CA ILE A 234 -4.30 1.03 -13.85
C ILE A 234 -4.78 0.99 -15.30
N ASN A 235 -5.39 2.08 -15.78
CA ASN A 235 -5.93 2.12 -17.14
C ASN A 235 -4.82 2.09 -18.19
N LYS A 236 -3.72 2.79 -17.98
CA LYS A 236 -2.57 2.82 -18.89
C LYS A 236 -1.89 1.46 -19.03
N PHE A 237 -1.74 0.72 -17.94
CA PHE A 237 -0.88 -0.46 -17.91
C PHE A 237 -1.60 -1.80 -17.96
N LYS A 238 -2.89 -1.90 -17.58
CA LYS A 238 -3.64 -3.16 -17.67
C LYS A 238 -3.83 -3.68 -19.09
N THR A 239 -3.74 -2.81 -20.09
CA THR A 239 -3.96 -3.16 -21.51
C THR A 239 -2.67 -3.28 -22.32
N ARG A 240 -1.52 -2.90 -21.74
CA ARG A 240 -0.24 -2.97 -22.45
C ARG A 240 0.23 -4.41 -22.63
N SER A 241 0.63 -4.73 -23.86
CA SER A 241 1.28 -6.00 -24.21
C SER A 241 2.78 -6.01 -23.83
N LYS A 242 3.44 -4.84 -23.83
CA LYS A 242 4.86 -4.72 -23.45
C LYS A 242 5.02 -4.81 -21.93
N LYS A 243 5.92 -5.68 -21.50
CA LYS A 243 6.27 -5.92 -20.10
C LYS A 243 6.89 -4.70 -19.45
N ILE A 244 6.49 -4.41 -18.22
CA ILE A 244 6.92 -3.22 -17.49
C ILE A 244 7.20 -3.60 -16.04
N SER A 245 8.35 -3.16 -15.55
CA SER A 245 8.63 -3.01 -14.13
C SER A 245 9.10 -1.58 -13.93
N ASP A 246 8.22 -0.75 -13.41
CA ASP A 246 8.45 0.69 -13.30
C ASP A 246 8.10 1.20 -11.90
N VAL A 247 8.60 2.37 -11.55
CA VAL A 247 8.35 3.00 -10.25
C VAL A 247 8.06 4.49 -10.46
N PHE A 248 7.01 4.98 -9.83
CA PHE A 248 6.55 6.37 -9.87
C PHE A 248 6.50 6.99 -8.47
#